data_12a08281512d050673f799d32774bf61
#
_entry.id   12a08281512d050673f799d32774bf61
#
_cell.length_a   1.000
_cell.length_b   1.000
_cell.length_c   1.000
_cell.angle_alpha   90.00
_cell.angle_beta   90.00
_cell.angle_gamma   90.00
#
_symmetry.space_group_name_H-M   'P 1'
#
loop_
_entity.id
_entity.type
_entity.pdbx_description
1 polymer ?
#
loop_
_entity_poly.entity_id
_entity_poly.type
_entity_poly.pdbx_seq_one_letter_code
_entity_poly.pdbx_strand_id
1 'polypeptide(L)'
;DLLLYAVTDRHWLNGETLYSQVEKTLEGGTTFVQLREKELDEAHFLKEAKEIKELCARYRVPFVINDNVDIALEMDADGVHVGQSDMEADDVRAKLGPDKIIGVSAQTVEQAVLAEKRGADYLGVGAVFHTDSKADVAEVSRETLKAICDAVDIPVIAIGGINKENVSELAGTGICGIAVISAIFAEKDIKKATEKLKNLTGEMVKA
;
A
#
# COMPACT_ATOMS: atom_id res chain seq x y z
N ASP A 1 -6.94 4.51 8.21
CA ASP A 1 -6.83 3.12 8.62
C ASP A 1 -6.02 2.32 7.60
N LEU A 2 -4.94 1.71 8.06
CA LEU A 2 -3.98 0.97 7.24
C LEU A 2 -4.09 -0.56 7.41
N LEU A 3 -5.15 -1.06 8.04
CA LEU A 3 -5.27 -2.48 8.37
C LEU A 3 -5.14 -3.40 7.16
N LEU A 4 -5.92 -3.14 6.10
CA LEU A 4 -5.84 -3.91 4.87
C LEU A 4 -5.74 -2.96 3.68
N TYR A 5 -4.57 -2.90 3.13
CA TYR A 5 -4.13 -1.95 2.12
C TYR A 5 -3.99 -2.68 0.78
N ALA A 6 -4.80 -2.35 -0.19
CA ALA A 6 -4.76 -2.97 -1.51
C ALA A 6 -3.94 -2.12 -2.48
N VAL A 7 -2.97 -2.74 -3.15
CA VAL A 7 -2.17 -2.13 -4.22
C VAL A 7 -2.59 -2.76 -5.55
N THR A 8 -2.97 -1.94 -6.52
CA THR A 8 -3.46 -2.42 -7.80
C THR A 8 -2.33 -2.94 -8.70
N ASP A 9 -2.67 -3.89 -9.60
CA ASP A 9 -1.75 -4.40 -10.59
C ASP A 9 -2.54 -4.93 -11.81
N ARG A 10 -2.26 -4.41 -13.00
CA ARG A 10 -2.91 -4.83 -14.24
C ARG A 10 -2.64 -6.26 -14.63
N HIS A 11 -1.57 -6.86 -14.11
CA HIS A 11 -1.22 -8.25 -14.39
C HIS A 11 -2.36 -9.23 -14.05
N TRP A 12 -3.20 -8.90 -13.07
CA TRP A 12 -4.25 -9.80 -12.56
C TRP A 12 -5.66 -9.49 -13.05
N LEU A 13 -5.83 -8.71 -14.12
CA LEU A 13 -7.16 -8.28 -14.59
C LEU A 13 -8.03 -9.42 -15.12
N ASN A 14 -7.47 -10.40 -15.79
CA ASN A 14 -8.21 -11.57 -16.31
C ASN A 14 -9.50 -11.20 -17.06
N GLY A 15 -9.46 -10.15 -17.87
CA GLY A 15 -10.64 -9.68 -18.63
C GLY A 15 -11.53 -8.70 -17.87
N GLU A 16 -11.30 -8.46 -16.60
CA GLU A 16 -12.02 -7.44 -15.82
C GLU A 16 -11.36 -6.07 -15.98
N THR A 17 -12.05 -5.02 -15.55
CA THR A 17 -11.47 -3.69 -15.45
C THR A 17 -10.85 -3.51 -14.06
N LEU A 18 -9.86 -2.61 -13.96
CA LEU A 18 -9.27 -2.27 -12.67
C LEU A 18 -10.33 -1.70 -11.73
N TYR A 19 -11.23 -0.87 -12.25
CA TYR A 19 -12.38 -0.34 -11.50
C TYR A 19 -13.23 -1.46 -10.87
N SER A 20 -13.59 -2.48 -11.65
CA SER A 20 -14.35 -3.61 -11.15
C SER A 20 -13.66 -4.36 -10.02
N GLN A 21 -12.36 -4.60 -10.17
CA GLN A 21 -11.57 -5.29 -9.13
C GLN A 21 -11.45 -4.47 -7.85
N VAL A 22 -11.21 -3.17 -7.97
CA VAL A 22 -11.14 -2.28 -6.80
C VAL A 22 -12.50 -2.21 -6.09
N GLU A 23 -13.59 -2.15 -6.84
CA GLU A 23 -14.94 -2.19 -6.26
C GLU A 23 -15.16 -3.45 -5.42
N LYS A 24 -14.78 -4.61 -5.94
CA LYS A 24 -14.92 -5.89 -5.22
C LYS A 24 -14.11 -5.93 -3.92
N THR A 25 -12.88 -5.43 -3.93
CA THR A 25 -12.07 -5.40 -2.72
C THR A 25 -12.60 -4.38 -1.70
N LEU A 26 -13.15 -3.26 -2.16
CA LEU A 26 -13.82 -2.29 -1.27
C LEU A 26 -15.05 -2.90 -0.61
N GLU A 27 -15.87 -3.64 -1.36
CA GLU A 27 -17.01 -4.38 -0.84
C GLU A 27 -16.58 -5.41 0.22
N GLY A 28 -15.40 -6.00 0.05
CA GLY A 28 -14.81 -6.96 0.99
C GLY A 28 -14.21 -6.33 2.25
N GLY A 29 -14.07 -5.01 2.28
CA GLY A 29 -13.62 -4.30 3.46
C GLY A 29 -12.19 -3.77 3.45
N THR A 30 -11.56 -3.66 2.28
CA THR A 30 -10.27 -2.98 2.13
C THR A 30 -10.34 -1.57 2.75
N THR A 31 -9.30 -1.19 3.49
CA THR A 31 -9.29 0.05 4.27
C THR A 31 -8.43 1.15 3.67
N PHE A 32 -7.63 0.84 2.65
CA PHE A 32 -6.74 1.79 1.99
C PHE A 32 -6.43 1.28 0.59
N VAL A 33 -6.36 2.16 -0.41
CA VAL A 33 -6.10 1.78 -1.81
C VAL A 33 -4.97 2.61 -2.39
N GLN A 34 -4.00 1.93 -3.02
CA GLN A 34 -2.95 2.55 -3.81
C GLN A 34 -3.13 2.17 -5.28
N LEU A 35 -3.18 3.16 -6.15
CA LEU A 35 -3.14 2.95 -7.58
C LEU A 35 -1.70 2.91 -8.06
N ARG A 36 -1.26 1.72 -8.48
CA ARG A 36 0.05 1.49 -9.10
C ARG A 36 -0.17 1.24 -10.58
N GLU A 37 0.30 2.17 -11.42
CA GLU A 37 0.10 2.11 -12.87
C GLU A 37 1.41 2.44 -13.56
N LYS A 38 1.92 1.49 -14.36
CA LYS A 38 3.22 1.61 -15.04
C LYS A 38 3.11 1.56 -16.57
N GLU A 39 1.94 1.22 -17.09
CA GLU A 39 1.76 0.94 -18.52
C GLU A 39 0.93 1.97 -19.28
N LEU A 40 0.08 2.75 -18.61
CA LEU A 40 -0.76 3.75 -19.25
C LEU A 40 -0.02 5.06 -19.50
N ASP A 41 -0.41 5.75 -20.57
CA ASP A 41 0.00 7.14 -20.77
C ASP A 41 -0.66 8.05 -19.72
N GLU A 42 -0.18 9.28 -19.61
CA GLU A 42 -0.64 10.22 -18.59
C GLU A 42 -2.14 10.51 -18.64
N ALA A 43 -2.71 10.68 -19.84
CA ALA A 43 -4.13 10.99 -20.00
C ALA A 43 -5.02 9.84 -19.54
N HIS A 44 -4.69 8.60 -19.92
CA HIS A 44 -5.43 7.41 -19.48
C HIS A 44 -5.24 7.14 -18.00
N PHE A 45 -4.03 7.33 -17.48
CA PHE A 45 -3.74 7.21 -16.05
C PHE A 45 -4.59 8.19 -15.24
N LEU A 46 -4.60 9.45 -15.65
CA LEU A 46 -5.37 10.50 -14.95
C LEU A 46 -6.86 10.19 -14.92
N LYS A 47 -7.41 9.74 -16.05
CA LYS A 47 -8.82 9.34 -16.14
C LYS A 47 -9.14 8.19 -15.19
N GLU A 48 -8.36 7.14 -15.22
CA GLU A 48 -8.52 5.97 -14.36
C GLU A 48 -8.40 6.35 -12.87
N ALA A 49 -7.41 7.16 -12.55
CA ALA A 49 -7.18 7.63 -11.19
C ALA A 49 -8.38 8.40 -10.63
N LYS A 50 -8.97 9.28 -11.42
CA LYS A 50 -10.18 10.03 -11.03
C LYS A 50 -11.37 9.12 -10.77
N GLU A 51 -11.59 8.14 -11.63
CA GLU A 51 -12.70 7.18 -11.49
C GLU A 51 -12.55 6.34 -10.20
N ILE A 52 -11.33 5.86 -9.93
CA ILE A 52 -11.05 5.04 -8.74
C ILE A 52 -11.10 5.90 -7.47
N LYS A 53 -10.64 7.14 -7.53
CA LYS A 53 -10.75 8.07 -6.40
C LYS A 53 -12.22 8.25 -5.98
N GLU A 54 -13.10 8.50 -6.93
CA GLU A 54 -14.53 8.66 -6.66
C GLU A 54 -15.11 7.39 -6.04
N LEU A 55 -14.71 6.24 -6.55
CA LEU A 55 -15.13 4.95 -6.01
C LEU A 55 -14.69 4.78 -4.56
N CYS A 56 -13.42 5.03 -4.25
CA CYS A 56 -12.89 4.94 -2.89
C CYS A 56 -13.60 5.91 -1.94
N ALA A 57 -13.91 7.12 -2.42
CA ALA A 57 -14.61 8.12 -1.62
C ALA A 57 -16.00 7.65 -1.18
N ARG A 58 -16.70 6.91 -2.03
CA ARG A 58 -18.02 6.33 -1.69
C ARG A 58 -17.93 5.33 -0.53
N TYR A 59 -16.80 4.65 -0.39
CA TYR A 59 -16.54 3.71 0.71
C TYR A 59 -15.79 4.37 1.88
N ARG A 60 -15.48 5.66 1.79
CA ARG A 60 -14.71 6.43 2.78
C ARG A 60 -13.32 5.82 3.01
N VAL A 61 -12.69 5.37 1.93
CA VAL A 61 -11.37 4.75 1.94
C VAL A 61 -10.36 5.72 1.33
N PRO A 62 -9.24 6.00 2.00
CA PRO A 62 -8.17 6.84 1.45
C PRO A 62 -7.60 6.24 0.16
N PHE A 63 -7.24 7.12 -0.77
CA PHE A 63 -6.72 6.76 -2.08
C PHE A 63 -5.41 7.50 -2.35
N VAL A 64 -4.34 6.76 -2.63
CA VAL A 64 -3.03 7.34 -2.93
C VAL A 64 -2.52 6.86 -4.29
N ILE A 65 -1.64 7.65 -4.88
CA ILE A 65 -0.98 7.36 -6.16
C ILE A 65 0.45 6.85 -5.88
N ASN A 66 0.84 5.81 -6.58
CA ASN A 66 2.21 5.29 -6.51
C ASN A 66 3.14 6.17 -7.35
N ASP A 67 4.21 6.66 -6.75
CA ASP A 67 5.35 7.39 -7.33
C ASP A 67 5.04 8.75 -7.98
N ASN A 68 3.94 8.91 -8.69
CA ASN A 68 3.68 10.08 -9.54
C ASN A 68 3.03 11.23 -8.76
N VAL A 69 3.86 12.11 -8.22
CA VAL A 69 3.43 13.26 -7.42
C VAL A 69 2.61 14.25 -8.25
N ASP A 70 2.98 14.46 -9.50
CA ASP A 70 2.28 15.41 -10.38
C ASP A 70 0.84 14.97 -10.66
N ILE A 71 0.62 13.70 -10.93
CA ILE A 71 -0.72 13.11 -11.09
C ILE A 71 -1.51 13.25 -9.79
N ALA A 72 -0.90 12.96 -8.65
CA ALA A 72 -1.55 13.08 -7.36
C ALA A 72 -2.03 14.51 -7.08
N LEU A 73 -1.22 15.51 -7.43
CA LEU A 73 -1.61 16.92 -7.33
C LEU A 73 -2.75 17.27 -8.28
N GLU A 74 -2.62 16.91 -9.55
CA GLU A 74 -3.57 17.26 -10.59
C GLU A 74 -4.96 16.72 -10.33
N MET A 75 -5.06 15.49 -9.81
CA MET A 75 -6.33 14.85 -9.54
C MET A 75 -6.78 14.98 -8.08
N ASP A 76 -6.01 15.68 -7.26
CA ASP A 76 -6.29 15.87 -5.83
C ASP A 76 -6.48 14.55 -5.08
N ALA A 77 -5.53 13.62 -5.26
CA ALA A 77 -5.50 12.38 -4.49
C ALA A 77 -5.33 12.66 -2.99
N ASP A 78 -5.69 11.69 -2.16
CA ASP A 78 -5.47 11.83 -0.70
C ASP A 78 -3.98 11.84 -0.35
N GLY A 79 -3.14 11.32 -1.22
CA GLY A 79 -1.69 11.34 -1.04
C GLY A 79 -0.94 10.55 -2.08
N VAL A 80 0.33 10.26 -1.76
CA VAL A 80 1.24 9.47 -2.59
C VAL A 80 1.98 8.44 -1.76
N HIS A 81 2.47 7.41 -2.44
CA HIS A 81 3.42 6.45 -1.87
C HIS A 81 4.66 6.42 -2.74
N VAL A 82 5.83 6.65 -2.16
CA VAL A 82 7.11 6.71 -2.87
C VAL A 82 8.11 5.69 -2.32
N GLY A 83 8.99 5.20 -3.20
CA GLY A 83 10.09 4.31 -2.84
C GLY A 83 11.40 5.06 -2.63
N GLN A 84 12.47 4.32 -2.34
CA GLN A 84 13.80 4.89 -2.06
C GLN A 84 14.46 5.55 -3.27
N SER A 85 14.12 5.12 -4.48
CA SER A 85 14.65 5.68 -5.74
C SER A 85 13.81 6.84 -6.29
N ASP A 86 12.71 7.15 -5.63
CA ASP A 86 11.80 8.21 -6.06
C ASP A 86 12.13 9.54 -5.37
N MET A 87 11.26 10.52 -5.54
CA MET A 87 11.41 11.82 -4.86
C MET A 87 11.44 11.63 -3.34
N GLU A 88 12.35 12.30 -2.66
CA GLU A 88 12.45 12.23 -1.21
C GLU A 88 11.22 12.80 -0.50
N ALA A 89 10.86 12.25 0.68
CA ALA A 89 9.63 12.59 1.38
C ALA A 89 9.50 14.09 1.71
N ASP A 90 10.57 14.78 2.04
CA ASP A 90 10.55 16.21 2.30
C ASP A 90 10.25 17.04 1.03
N ASP A 91 10.78 16.61 -0.12
CA ASP A 91 10.46 17.25 -1.41
C ASP A 91 9.01 16.99 -1.82
N VAL A 92 8.52 15.77 -1.56
CA VAL A 92 7.11 15.43 -1.79
C VAL A 92 6.21 16.29 -0.91
N ARG A 93 6.57 16.44 0.36
CA ARG A 93 5.81 17.29 1.30
C ARG A 93 5.77 18.75 0.85
N ALA A 94 6.88 19.26 0.35
CA ALA A 94 6.93 20.63 -0.18
C ALA A 94 5.97 20.82 -1.37
N LYS A 95 5.83 19.82 -2.23
CA LYS A 95 4.93 19.87 -3.38
C LYS A 95 3.47 19.65 -3.01
N LEU A 96 3.16 18.67 -2.14
CA LEU A 96 1.79 18.28 -1.82
C LEU A 96 1.14 19.12 -0.73
N GLY A 97 1.95 19.74 0.13
CA GLY A 97 1.43 20.49 1.28
C GLY A 97 1.22 19.63 2.52
N PRO A 98 0.78 20.24 3.63
CA PRO A 98 0.73 19.59 4.95
C PRO A 98 -0.41 18.59 5.13
N ASP A 99 -1.45 18.65 4.31
CA ASP A 99 -2.68 17.87 4.53
C ASP A 99 -2.74 16.56 3.75
N LYS A 100 -1.76 16.29 2.87
CA LYS A 100 -1.74 15.08 2.07
C LYS A 100 -0.96 13.96 2.77
N ILE A 101 -1.36 12.72 2.50
CA ILE A 101 -0.71 11.53 3.05
C ILE A 101 0.54 11.21 2.24
N ILE A 102 1.65 10.98 2.92
CA ILE A 102 2.89 10.54 2.30
C ILE A 102 3.30 9.20 2.91
N GLY A 103 3.28 8.15 2.09
CA GLY A 103 3.81 6.85 2.45
C GLY A 103 5.19 6.64 1.83
N VAL A 104 6.08 5.97 2.55
CA VAL A 104 7.44 5.70 2.07
C VAL A 104 7.78 4.22 2.28
N SER A 105 8.34 3.60 1.25
CA SER A 105 8.89 2.25 1.34
C SER A 105 10.24 2.27 2.06
N ALA A 106 10.44 1.37 3.00
CA ALA A 106 11.72 1.25 3.72
C ALA A 106 12.09 -0.22 3.88
N GLN A 107 13.40 -0.50 3.91
CA GLN A 107 13.96 -1.85 4.06
C GLN A 107 14.90 -1.95 5.25
N THR A 108 15.34 -0.82 5.79
CA THR A 108 16.29 -0.75 6.91
C THR A 108 15.79 0.23 7.96
N VAL A 109 16.32 0.08 9.16
CA VAL A 109 16.01 1.02 10.26
C VAL A 109 16.43 2.44 9.87
N GLU A 110 17.59 2.61 9.26
CA GLU A 110 18.10 3.91 8.82
C GLU A 110 17.16 4.59 7.82
N GLN A 111 16.68 3.83 6.83
CA GLN A 111 15.71 4.34 5.84
C GLN A 111 14.41 4.74 6.52
N ALA A 112 13.93 3.95 7.46
CA ALA A 112 12.68 4.19 8.19
C ALA A 112 12.77 5.47 9.03
N VAL A 113 13.83 5.61 9.82
CA VAL A 113 14.07 6.79 10.67
C VAL A 113 14.19 8.05 9.82
N LEU A 114 14.91 7.97 8.71
CA LEU A 114 15.07 9.11 7.79
C LEU A 114 13.75 9.51 7.16
N ALA A 115 12.94 8.54 6.73
CA ALA A 115 11.62 8.81 6.14
C ALA A 115 10.70 9.51 7.14
N GLU A 116 10.66 9.04 8.38
CA GLU A 116 9.89 9.70 9.45
C GLU A 116 10.36 11.13 9.67
N LYS A 117 11.66 11.34 9.76
CA LYS A 117 12.25 12.66 9.95
C LYS A 117 11.92 13.62 8.81
N ARG A 118 11.80 13.09 7.58
CA ARG A 118 11.46 13.86 6.37
C ARG A 118 9.95 14.08 6.18
N GLY A 119 9.11 13.62 7.10
CA GLY A 119 7.68 13.91 7.09
C GLY A 119 6.78 12.83 6.52
N ALA A 120 7.25 11.59 6.41
CA ALA A 120 6.39 10.46 6.05
C ALA A 120 5.29 10.25 7.09
N ASP A 121 4.07 9.94 6.63
CA ASP A 121 2.93 9.66 7.50
C ASP A 121 2.82 8.18 7.86
N TYR A 122 3.32 7.31 7.02
CA TYR A 122 3.42 5.87 7.29
C TYR A 122 4.57 5.26 6.49
N LEU A 123 4.96 4.04 6.89
CA LEU A 123 5.98 3.27 6.19
C LEU A 123 5.40 1.96 5.66
N GLY A 124 5.83 1.58 4.45
CA GLY A 124 5.61 0.24 3.91
C GLY A 124 6.94 -0.50 3.93
N VAL A 125 7.03 -1.58 4.68
CA VAL A 125 8.27 -2.34 4.86
C VAL A 125 8.18 -3.70 4.18
N GLY A 126 9.09 -3.98 3.28
CA GLY A 126 9.12 -5.24 2.55
C GLY A 126 10.34 -5.37 1.61
N ALA A 127 10.44 -6.52 0.95
CA ALA A 127 9.44 -7.62 0.99
C ALA A 127 9.66 -8.49 2.24
N VAL A 128 8.61 -8.76 3.01
CA VAL A 128 8.73 -9.59 4.22
C VAL A 128 8.68 -11.08 3.94
N PHE A 129 8.19 -11.47 2.77
CA PHE A 129 8.24 -12.82 2.24
C PHE A 129 8.65 -12.75 0.77
N HIS A 130 9.04 -13.89 0.17
CA HIS A 130 9.38 -13.94 -1.25
C HIS A 130 8.18 -13.50 -2.10
N THR A 131 8.43 -12.68 -3.13
CA THR A 131 7.40 -12.21 -4.06
C THR A 131 7.95 -12.09 -5.48
N ASP A 132 7.13 -12.47 -6.46
CA ASP A 132 7.43 -12.31 -7.88
C ASP A 132 6.92 -10.96 -8.43
N SER A 133 6.12 -10.23 -7.66
CA SER A 133 5.55 -8.94 -8.09
C SER A 133 6.60 -7.83 -8.24
N LYS A 134 7.72 -7.93 -7.51
CA LYS A 134 8.88 -7.04 -7.61
C LYS A 134 10.14 -7.88 -7.50
N ALA A 135 10.69 -8.29 -8.64
CA ALA A 135 11.82 -9.23 -8.71
C ALA A 135 13.12 -8.74 -8.03
N ASP A 136 13.29 -7.43 -7.90
CA ASP A 136 14.54 -6.81 -7.41
C ASP A 136 14.51 -6.39 -5.95
N VAL A 137 13.47 -6.77 -5.18
CA VAL A 137 13.34 -6.37 -3.78
C VAL A 137 13.93 -7.43 -2.86
N ALA A 138 14.93 -7.04 -2.06
CA ALA A 138 15.51 -7.91 -1.04
C ALA A 138 14.47 -8.20 0.06
N GLU A 139 14.52 -9.41 0.62
CA GLU A 139 13.64 -9.78 1.72
C GLU A 139 14.06 -9.06 3.01
N VAL A 140 13.07 -8.60 3.76
CA VAL A 140 13.25 -8.00 5.08
C VAL A 140 12.86 -9.03 6.14
N SER A 141 13.77 -9.34 7.04
CA SER A 141 13.50 -10.32 8.11
C SER A 141 12.45 -9.81 9.10
N ARG A 142 11.81 -10.74 9.80
CA ARG A 142 10.87 -10.41 10.88
C ARG A 142 11.54 -9.57 11.97
N GLU A 143 12.78 -9.85 12.30
CA GLU A 143 13.58 -9.12 13.28
C GLU A 143 13.83 -7.67 12.83
N THR A 144 14.17 -7.46 11.57
CA THR A 144 14.35 -6.11 11.01
C THR A 144 13.02 -5.36 10.98
N LEU A 145 11.92 -6.02 10.61
CA LEU A 145 10.58 -5.43 10.64
C LEU A 145 10.23 -4.93 12.04
N LYS A 146 10.46 -5.76 13.04
CA LYS A 146 10.24 -5.38 14.45
C LYS A 146 11.13 -4.21 14.87
N ALA A 147 12.41 -4.25 14.51
CA ALA A 147 13.34 -3.16 14.79
C ALA A 147 12.90 -1.83 14.18
N ILE A 148 12.36 -1.86 12.96
CA ILE A 148 11.80 -0.68 12.31
C ILE A 148 10.61 -0.15 13.10
N CYS A 149 9.67 -1.01 13.46
CA CYS A 149 8.52 -0.61 14.26
C CYS A 149 8.90 0.01 15.60
N ASP A 150 9.95 -0.52 16.24
CA ASP A 150 10.43 0.01 17.52
C ASP A 150 11.16 1.35 17.36
N ALA A 151 11.71 1.63 16.18
CA ALA A 151 12.54 2.82 15.93
C ALA A 151 11.74 4.06 15.51
N VAL A 152 10.49 3.91 15.07
CA VAL A 152 9.67 5.01 14.55
C VAL A 152 8.36 5.11 15.32
N ASP A 153 7.76 6.31 15.30
CA ASP A 153 6.45 6.58 15.93
C ASP A 153 5.31 6.52 14.93
N ILE A 154 5.61 6.65 13.63
CA ILE A 154 4.58 6.58 12.59
C ILE A 154 4.13 5.15 12.34
N PRO A 155 2.90 4.94 11.83
CA PRO A 155 2.41 3.60 11.53
C PRO A 155 3.28 2.87 10.50
N VAL A 156 3.46 1.56 10.70
CA VAL A 156 4.21 0.69 9.79
C VAL A 156 3.29 -0.42 9.31
N ILE A 157 3.27 -0.63 8.00
CA ILE A 157 2.62 -1.79 7.38
C ILE A 157 3.68 -2.66 6.72
N ALA A 158 3.41 -3.96 6.64
CA ALA A 158 4.28 -4.90 5.95
C ALA A 158 3.74 -5.17 4.54
N ILE A 159 4.65 -5.35 3.58
CA ILE A 159 4.33 -5.66 2.20
C ILE A 159 5.27 -6.74 1.67
N GLY A 160 4.83 -7.47 0.67
CA GLY A 160 5.64 -8.45 -0.08
C GLY A 160 5.36 -9.88 0.31
N GLY A 161 4.72 -10.63 -0.60
CA GLY A 161 4.48 -12.06 -0.46
C GLY A 161 3.51 -12.46 0.65
N ILE A 162 2.77 -11.52 1.23
CA ILE A 162 1.84 -11.81 2.32
C ILE A 162 0.54 -12.39 1.74
N ASN A 163 0.05 -13.45 2.39
CA ASN A 163 -1.19 -14.13 2.03
C ASN A 163 -1.86 -14.73 3.28
N LYS A 164 -2.98 -15.43 3.07
CA LYS A 164 -3.76 -16.04 4.16
C LYS A 164 -3.02 -17.13 4.94
N GLU A 165 -2.00 -17.76 4.33
CA GLU A 165 -1.23 -18.82 4.98
C GLU A 165 -0.13 -18.27 5.87
N ASN A 166 0.43 -17.09 5.57
CA ASN A 166 1.60 -16.58 6.28
C ASN A 166 1.39 -15.29 7.09
N VAL A 167 0.25 -14.63 6.95
CA VAL A 167 0.01 -13.34 7.63
C VAL A 167 0.16 -13.44 9.15
N SER A 168 -0.21 -14.57 9.75
CA SER A 168 -0.10 -14.79 11.20
C SER A 168 1.33 -14.78 11.72
N GLU A 169 2.31 -15.07 10.85
CA GLU A 169 3.74 -15.06 11.22
C GLU A 169 4.25 -13.65 11.54
N LEU A 170 3.49 -12.62 11.17
CA LEU A 170 3.84 -11.22 11.43
C LEU A 170 3.34 -10.70 12.77
N ALA A 171 2.65 -11.54 13.55
CA ALA A 171 2.17 -11.17 14.88
C ALA A 171 3.33 -10.80 15.81
N GLY A 172 3.13 -9.78 16.63
CA GLY A 172 4.13 -9.34 17.60
C GLY A 172 5.23 -8.44 17.03
N THR A 173 5.19 -8.11 15.73
CA THR A 173 6.21 -7.24 15.11
C THR A 173 5.98 -5.74 15.34
N GLY A 174 4.74 -5.35 15.67
CA GLY A 174 4.38 -3.95 15.87
C GLY A 174 3.71 -3.29 14.67
N ILE A 175 3.52 -4.01 13.55
CA ILE A 175 2.81 -3.46 12.39
C ILE A 175 1.32 -3.26 12.68
N CYS A 176 0.73 -2.28 12.02
CA CYS A 176 -0.71 -1.99 12.17
C CYS A 176 -1.56 -2.54 11.02
N GLY A 177 -0.94 -3.11 10.00
CA GLY A 177 -1.64 -3.65 8.85
C GLY A 177 -0.70 -4.22 7.81
N ILE A 178 -1.29 -4.65 6.69
CA ILE A 178 -0.55 -5.23 5.56
C ILE A 178 -0.99 -4.59 4.25
N ALA A 179 -0.06 -4.54 3.28
CA ALA A 179 -0.36 -4.19 1.90
C ALA A 179 -0.19 -5.44 1.03
N VAL A 180 -1.15 -5.67 0.14
CA VAL A 180 -1.19 -6.86 -0.70
C VAL A 180 -1.58 -6.53 -2.13
N ILE A 181 -1.11 -7.36 -3.07
CA ILE A 181 -1.47 -7.31 -4.48
C ILE A 181 -2.13 -8.63 -4.87
N SER A 182 -1.33 -9.67 -5.09
CA SER A 182 -1.81 -10.96 -5.61
C SER A 182 -2.70 -11.72 -4.63
N ALA A 183 -2.51 -11.55 -3.33
CA ALA A 183 -3.33 -12.21 -2.31
C ALA A 183 -4.81 -11.85 -2.42
N ILE A 184 -5.13 -10.73 -3.05
CA ILE A 184 -6.49 -10.28 -3.34
C ILE A 184 -6.79 -10.41 -4.83
N PHE A 185 -6.01 -9.74 -5.68
CA PHE A 185 -6.36 -9.58 -7.10
C PHE A 185 -6.10 -10.82 -7.96
N ALA A 186 -5.28 -11.76 -7.53
CA ALA A 186 -5.10 -13.04 -8.20
C ALA A 186 -6.20 -14.06 -7.88
N GLU A 187 -7.01 -13.80 -6.87
CA GLU A 187 -8.08 -14.70 -6.44
C GLU A 187 -9.32 -14.56 -7.34
N LYS A 188 -10.04 -15.67 -7.52
CA LYS A 188 -11.26 -15.70 -8.33
C LYS A 188 -12.38 -14.87 -7.71
N ASP A 189 -12.54 -14.97 -6.39
CA ASP A 189 -13.54 -14.22 -5.63
C ASP A 189 -12.82 -13.17 -4.79
N ILE A 190 -12.59 -12.01 -5.38
CA ILE A 190 -11.85 -10.90 -4.77
C ILE A 190 -12.51 -10.44 -3.47
N LYS A 191 -13.82 -10.33 -3.44
CA LYS A 191 -14.56 -9.90 -2.25
C LYS A 191 -14.33 -10.84 -1.07
N LYS A 192 -14.49 -12.17 -1.30
CA LYS A 192 -14.28 -13.17 -0.25
C LYS A 192 -12.83 -13.25 0.19
N ALA A 193 -11.89 -13.16 -0.75
CA ALA A 193 -10.46 -13.14 -0.42
C ALA A 193 -10.13 -11.95 0.48
N THR A 194 -10.70 -10.77 0.18
CA THR A 194 -10.53 -9.56 0.97
C THR A 194 -11.10 -9.74 2.38
N GLU A 195 -12.33 -10.25 2.50
CA GLU A 195 -12.99 -10.47 3.79
C GLU A 195 -12.17 -11.40 4.68
N LYS A 196 -11.71 -12.51 4.11
CA LYS A 196 -10.91 -13.50 4.85
C LYS A 196 -9.58 -12.92 5.31
N LEU A 197 -8.87 -12.23 4.42
CA LEU A 197 -7.57 -11.67 4.74
C LEU A 197 -7.70 -10.53 5.76
N LYS A 198 -8.76 -9.74 5.68
CA LYS A 198 -9.04 -8.69 6.65
C LYS A 198 -9.23 -9.27 8.06
N ASN A 199 -10.00 -10.35 8.19
CA ASN A 199 -10.22 -11.00 9.47
C ASN A 199 -8.90 -11.55 10.04
N LEU A 200 -8.12 -12.26 9.24
CA LEU A 200 -6.82 -12.80 9.66
C LEU A 200 -5.84 -11.69 10.07
N THR A 201 -5.82 -10.59 9.33
CA THR A 201 -4.97 -9.44 9.63
C THR A 201 -5.40 -8.77 10.94
N GLY A 202 -6.70 -8.62 11.15
CA GLY A 202 -7.24 -8.08 12.39
C GLY A 202 -6.85 -8.89 13.61
N GLU A 203 -6.83 -10.21 13.49
CA GLU A 203 -6.36 -11.12 14.56
C GLU A 203 -4.85 -10.98 14.77
N MET A 204 -4.08 -10.92 13.69
CA MET A 204 -2.62 -10.81 13.73
C MET A 204 -2.15 -9.55 14.44
N VAL A 205 -2.76 -8.40 14.18
CA VAL A 205 -2.33 -7.12 14.80
C VAL A 205 -2.69 -7.01 16.28
N LYS A 206 -3.64 -7.82 16.74
CA LYS A 206 -4.02 -7.87 18.17
C LYS A 206 -3.20 -8.87 18.98
N ALA A 207 -2.52 -9.76 18.31
CA ALA A 207 -1.73 -10.79 18.96
C ALA A 207 -0.44 -10.26 19.59
#